data_eb76849175f4ab6a9cc18a4cf06503ff
#
_entry.id   eb76849175f4ab6a9cc18a4cf06503ff
#
_cell.length_a   1.000
_cell.length_b   1.000
_cell.length_c   1.000
_cell.angle_alpha   90.00
_cell.angle_beta   90.00
_cell.angle_gamma   90.00
#
_symmetry.space_group_name_H-M   'P 1'
#
loop_
_entity.id
_entity.type
_entity.pdbx_description
1 polymer ?
#
loop_
_entity_poly.entity_id
_entity_poly.type
_entity_poly.pdbx_seq_one_letter_code
_entity_poly.pdbx_strand_id
1 'polypeptide(L)'
;EKLKRVWAPQTIFDPEAGKYMVYWSMKYGDSADVIYYAYANADFTDLEGEPKPLFIPENKKSCIDGDIVYKDGIFHLFYKTEGHGNGIKVATTRSLTSGEWTEQPDYKQQTTDAVEGAGTFKLIGQDKYILMYDVYTKGRYQFTQTTDLKNFKSIDSEVKMNFHPRHGTIIPITRGELKRITDQWPSKEMGDIKVPNNPILPGFHADPEILYSHQTQKYYIYS
;
A
#
# COMPACT_ATOMS: atom_id res chain seq x y z
N GLU A 1 -19.31 -7.81 -18.17
CA GLU A 1 -18.76 -6.47 -18.47
C GLU A 1 -17.26 -6.56 -18.71
N LYS A 2 -16.69 -5.66 -19.53
CA LYS A 2 -15.27 -5.67 -19.84
C LYS A 2 -14.47 -5.05 -18.69
N LEU A 3 -13.40 -5.71 -18.26
CA LEU A 3 -12.43 -5.16 -17.32
C LEU A 3 -11.81 -3.87 -17.91
N LYS A 4 -11.89 -2.76 -17.18
CA LYS A 4 -11.37 -1.46 -17.60
C LYS A 4 -10.04 -1.11 -16.98
N ARG A 5 -9.84 -1.46 -15.68
CA ARG A 5 -8.58 -1.17 -14.98
C ARG A 5 -8.35 -2.09 -13.80
N VAL A 6 -7.07 -2.26 -13.51
CA VAL A 6 -6.53 -2.93 -12.33
C VAL A 6 -5.36 -2.07 -11.86
N TRP A 7 -5.43 -1.54 -10.62
CA TRP A 7 -4.47 -0.58 -10.10
C TRP A 7 -4.05 -0.90 -8.68
N ALA A 8 -2.87 -0.42 -8.28
CA ALA A 8 -2.37 -0.38 -6.91
C ALA A 8 -2.49 -1.74 -6.18
N PRO A 9 -1.82 -2.81 -6.67
CA PRO A 9 -1.81 -4.08 -5.95
C PRO A 9 -1.03 -3.94 -4.64
N GLN A 10 -1.54 -4.57 -3.60
CA GLN A 10 -0.93 -4.68 -2.29
C GLN A 10 -1.09 -6.09 -1.74
N THR A 11 -0.37 -6.41 -0.68
CA THR A 11 -0.38 -7.76 -0.10
C THR A 11 -0.46 -7.70 1.42
N ILE A 12 -1.28 -8.57 2.01
CA ILE A 12 -1.33 -8.77 3.46
C ILE A 12 -1.47 -10.26 3.78
N PHE A 13 -0.88 -10.69 4.90
CA PHE A 13 -1.12 -12.05 5.41
C PHE A 13 -2.49 -12.10 6.10
N ASP A 14 -3.33 -13.03 5.65
CA ASP A 14 -4.61 -13.34 6.29
C ASP A 14 -4.42 -14.52 7.26
N PRO A 15 -4.46 -14.29 8.57
CA PRO A 15 -4.26 -15.36 9.55
C PRO A 15 -5.41 -16.36 9.60
N GLU A 16 -6.64 -15.97 9.21
CA GLU A 16 -7.77 -16.88 9.19
C GLU A 16 -7.67 -17.89 8.04
N ALA A 17 -7.23 -17.43 6.88
CA ALA A 17 -7.00 -18.29 5.72
C ALA A 17 -5.62 -18.98 5.77
N GLY A 18 -4.67 -18.48 6.56
CA GLY A 18 -3.29 -18.94 6.57
C GLY A 18 -2.54 -18.68 5.25
N LYS A 19 -2.95 -17.64 4.51
CA LYS A 19 -2.48 -17.31 3.16
C LYS A 19 -2.18 -15.83 3.02
N TYR A 20 -1.37 -15.49 2.03
CA TYR A 20 -1.22 -14.11 1.60
C TYR A 20 -2.36 -13.73 0.67
N MET A 21 -3.05 -12.67 1.04
CA MET A 21 -4.05 -12.00 0.22
C MET A 21 -3.37 -10.94 -0.63
N VAL A 22 -3.55 -11.00 -1.95
CA VAL A 22 -3.24 -9.90 -2.86
C VAL A 22 -4.54 -9.16 -3.10
N TYR A 23 -4.53 -7.84 -2.96
CA TYR A 23 -5.71 -7.00 -3.18
C TYR A 23 -5.35 -5.77 -4.01
N TRP A 24 -6.32 -5.25 -4.75
CA TRP A 24 -6.10 -4.18 -5.73
C TRP A 24 -7.39 -3.45 -6.06
N SER A 25 -7.27 -2.25 -6.61
CA SER A 25 -8.39 -1.50 -7.16
C SER A 25 -8.80 -2.06 -8.52
N MET A 26 -10.08 -2.31 -8.74
CA MET A 26 -10.57 -2.87 -10.00
C MET A 26 -11.88 -2.22 -10.43
N LYS A 27 -12.04 -2.07 -11.74
CA LYS A 27 -13.24 -1.52 -12.38
C LYS A 27 -13.69 -2.35 -13.56
N TYR A 28 -14.97 -2.70 -13.58
CA TYR A 28 -15.64 -3.29 -14.73
C TYR A 28 -16.60 -2.28 -15.38
N GLY A 29 -16.59 -2.21 -16.70
CA GLY A 29 -17.52 -1.34 -17.44
C GLY A 29 -17.55 0.08 -16.89
N ASP A 30 -18.74 0.59 -16.62
CA ASP A 30 -18.98 1.92 -16.02
C ASP A 30 -19.27 1.86 -14.51
N SER A 31 -19.04 0.69 -13.86
CA SER A 31 -19.18 0.54 -12.42
C SER A 31 -18.21 1.43 -11.64
N ALA A 32 -18.41 1.55 -10.32
CA ALA A 32 -17.43 2.16 -9.43
C ALA A 32 -16.14 1.33 -9.36
N ASP A 33 -15.01 1.99 -9.13
CA ASP A 33 -13.80 1.30 -8.71
C ASP A 33 -13.99 0.83 -7.26
N VAL A 34 -13.66 -0.41 -6.98
CA VAL A 34 -13.70 -0.98 -5.64
C VAL A 34 -12.49 -1.86 -5.39
N ILE A 35 -12.21 -2.20 -4.14
CA ILE A 35 -11.07 -3.05 -3.80
C ILE A 35 -11.49 -4.51 -3.94
N TYR A 36 -10.74 -5.26 -4.75
CA TYR A 36 -10.85 -6.70 -4.95
C TYR A 36 -9.67 -7.43 -4.34
N TYR A 37 -9.80 -8.74 -4.15
CA TYR A 37 -8.73 -9.60 -3.69
C TYR A 37 -8.79 -10.99 -4.31
N ALA A 38 -7.65 -11.67 -4.27
CA ALA A 38 -7.50 -13.12 -4.38
C ALA A 38 -6.33 -13.57 -3.49
N TYR A 39 -6.27 -14.85 -3.16
CA TYR A 39 -5.13 -15.37 -2.43
C TYR A 39 -4.01 -15.75 -3.39
N ALA A 40 -2.77 -15.47 -3.00
CA ALA A 40 -1.62 -16.00 -3.69
C ALA A 40 -1.46 -17.50 -3.38
N ASN A 41 -1.02 -18.28 -4.37
CA ASN A 41 -0.58 -19.65 -4.12
C ASN A 41 0.72 -19.66 -3.29
N ALA A 42 1.13 -20.81 -2.80
CA ALA A 42 2.22 -20.95 -1.82
C ALA A 42 3.58 -20.45 -2.32
N ASP A 43 3.81 -20.41 -3.61
CA ASP A 43 5.06 -19.96 -4.24
C ASP A 43 4.97 -18.59 -4.92
N PHE A 44 3.85 -17.89 -4.75
CA PHE A 44 3.60 -16.56 -5.33
C PHE A 44 3.76 -16.50 -6.85
N THR A 45 3.42 -17.57 -7.55
CA THR A 45 3.49 -17.63 -9.00
C THR A 45 2.15 -17.39 -9.68
N ASP A 46 1.04 -17.52 -8.91
CA ASP A 46 -0.32 -17.35 -9.42
C ASP A 46 -1.30 -17.00 -8.29
N LEU A 47 -2.50 -16.56 -8.65
CA LEU A 47 -3.62 -16.31 -7.75
C LEU A 47 -4.56 -17.51 -7.71
N GLU A 48 -5.09 -17.81 -6.55
CA GLU A 48 -6.05 -18.90 -6.36
C GLU A 48 -7.48 -18.40 -6.59
N GLY A 49 -8.11 -18.91 -7.63
CA GLY A 49 -9.52 -18.64 -7.95
C GLY A 49 -9.78 -17.27 -8.54
N GLU A 50 -11.07 -16.95 -8.71
CA GLU A 50 -11.51 -15.67 -9.28
C GLU A 50 -11.45 -14.54 -8.23
N PRO A 51 -11.11 -13.31 -8.66
CA PRO A 51 -11.14 -12.15 -7.78
C PRO A 51 -12.52 -11.91 -7.17
N LYS A 52 -12.53 -11.55 -5.89
CA LYS A 52 -13.73 -11.23 -5.12
C LYS A 52 -13.67 -9.80 -4.58
N PRO A 53 -14.80 -9.09 -4.43
CA PRO A 53 -14.81 -7.82 -3.74
C PRO A 53 -14.32 -7.99 -2.29
N LEU A 54 -13.35 -7.17 -1.88
CA LEU A 54 -12.86 -7.06 -0.51
C LEU A 54 -13.57 -5.93 0.24
N PHE A 55 -13.63 -4.76 -0.40
CA PHE A 55 -14.21 -3.58 0.19
C PHE A 55 -14.96 -2.76 -0.86
N ILE A 56 -16.20 -2.42 -0.53
CA ILE A 56 -17.07 -1.51 -1.29
C ILE A 56 -17.54 -0.46 -0.29
N PRO A 57 -17.29 0.85 -0.51
CA PRO A 57 -17.77 1.90 0.37
C PRO A 57 -19.31 1.87 0.54
N GLU A 58 -19.83 2.24 1.72
CA GLU A 58 -21.26 2.26 2.02
C GLU A 58 -22.06 3.11 1.01
N ASN A 59 -21.47 4.23 0.57
CA ASN A 59 -22.07 5.11 -0.43
C ASN A 59 -22.01 4.55 -1.88
N LYS A 60 -21.39 3.37 -2.08
CA LYS A 60 -21.18 2.70 -3.39
C LYS A 60 -20.47 3.55 -4.44
N LYS A 61 -19.70 4.54 -4.01
CA LYS A 61 -18.84 5.36 -4.87
C LYS A 61 -17.47 4.70 -5.04
N SER A 62 -16.70 5.21 -6.01
CA SER A 62 -15.37 4.69 -6.29
C SER A 62 -14.41 4.88 -5.13
N CYS A 63 -13.61 3.86 -4.86
CA CYS A 63 -12.43 3.91 -3.99
C CYS A 63 -11.27 3.18 -4.65
N ILE A 64 -10.06 3.72 -4.46
CA ILE A 64 -8.82 3.18 -5.02
C ILE A 64 -7.70 3.19 -3.97
N ASP A 65 -6.53 2.66 -4.34
CA ASP A 65 -5.28 2.71 -3.58
C ASP A 65 -5.45 2.21 -2.14
N GLY A 66 -5.98 0.98 -2.02
CA GLY A 66 -6.15 0.35 -0.71
C GLY A 66 -4.81 -0.05 -0.10
N ASP A 67 -4.60 0.27 1.18
CA ASP A 67 -3.46 -0.17 1.98
C ASP A 67 -3.94 -0.66 3.35
N ILE A 68 -3.64 -1.91 3.70
CA ILE A 68 -4.15 -2.55 4.92
C ILE A 68 -3.02 -2.74 5.92
N VAL A 69 -3.22 -2.24 7.14
CA VAL A 69 -2.34 -2.51 8.27
C VAL A 69 -3.11 -3.20 9.41
N TYR A 70 -2.46 -4.15 10.07
CA TYR A 70 -3.01 -4.86 11.22
C TYR A 70 -2.49 -4.29 12.52
N LYS A 71 -3.40 -3.97 13.46
CA LYS A 71 -3.07 -3.51 14.80
C LYS A 71 -4.09 -4.05 15.81
N ASP A 72 -3.60 -4.72 16.86
CA ASP A 72 -4.39 -5.11 18.04
C ASP A 72 -5.70 -5.86 17.72
N GLY A 73 -5.65 -6.81 16.77
CA GLY A 73 -6.81 -7.61 16.39
C GLY A 73 -7.74 -6.94 15.37
N ILE A 74 -7.34 -5.80 14.80
CA ILE A 74 -8.13 -5.02 13.84
C ILE A 74 -7.31 -4.75 12.59
N PHE A 75 -7.90 -5.00 11.43
CA PHE A 75 -7.40 -4.55 10.14
C PHE A 75 -7.91 -3.15 9.86
N HIS A 76 -7.03 -2.26 9.42
CA HIS A 76 -7.31 -0.89 9.04
C HIS A 76 -6.99 -0.74 7.55
N LEU A 77 -7.99 -0.59 6.71
CA LEU A 77 -7.87 -0.31 5.29
C LEU A 77 -7.89 1.20 5.08
N PHE A 78 -6.75 1.75 4.70
CA PHE A 78 -6.65 3.10 4.17
C PHE A 78 -6.98 3.06 2.69
N TYR A 79 -7.83 3.96 2.21
CA TYR A 79 -8.24 4.00 0.82
C TYR A 79 -8.52 5.42 0.35
N LYS A 80 -8.28 5.69 -0.91
CA LYS A 80 -8.62 6.98 -1.53
C LYS A 80 -10.07 6.99 -1.98
N THR A 81 -10.80 8.05 -1.66
CA THR A 81 -12.11 8.34 -2.27
C THR A 81 -11.92 8.91 -3.67
N GLU A 82 -12.66 8.41 -4.67
CA GLU A 82 -12.51 8.80 -6.06
C GLU A 82 -13.81 9.40 -6.61
N GLY A 83 -13.73 10.65 -7.11
CA GLY A 83 -14.85 11.35 -7.73
C GLY A 83 -15.93 11.92 -6.77
N HIS A 84 -15.74 11.79 -5.45
CA HIS A 84 -16.66 12.33 -4.42
C HIS A 84 -15.91 12.81 -3.17
N GLY A 85 -14.77 13.39 -3.38
CA GLY A 85 -13.73 13.77 -2.46
C GLY A 85 -12.39 13.24 -2.98
N ASN A 86 -11.30 13.83 -2.54
CA ASN A 86 -9.95 13.49 -2.98
C ASN A 86 -9.02 13.33 -1.78
N GLY A 87 -9.32 12.34 -0.95
CA GLY A 87 -8.56 12.13 0.26
C GLY A 87 -8.59 10.69 0.73
N ILE A 88 -7.84 10.43 1.78
CA ILE A 88 -7.66 9.11 2.37
C ILE A 88 -8.61 8.94 3.54
N LYS A 89 -9.45 7.93 3.47
CA LYS A 89 -10.31 7.44 4.56
C LYS A 89 -9.82 6.12 5.11
N VAL A 90 -10.46 5.68 6.19
CA VAL A 90 -10.17 4.39 6.83
C VAL A 90 -11.45 3.61 7.03
N ALA A 91 -11.42 2.33 6.69
CA ALA A 91 -12.41 1.36 7.12
C ALA A 91 -11.72 0.28 7.99
N THR A 92 -12.43 -0.27 8.94
CA THR A 92 -11.88 -1.26 9.89
C THR A 92 -12.70 -2.53 9.91
N THR A 93 -12.03 -3.68 10.10
CA THR A 93 -12.67 -4.98 10.30
C THR A 93 -11.83 -5.87 11.22
N ARG A 94 -12.43 -6.91 11.78
CA ARG A 94 -11.71 -7.97 12.51
C ARG A 94 -11.37 -9.17 11.63
N SER A 95 -12.08 -9.34 10.52
CA SER A 95 -11.87 -10.41 9.55
C SER A 95 -11.89 -9.84 8.15
N LEU A 96 -10.84 -10.08 7.36
CA LEU A 96 -10.66 -9.49 6.03
C LEU A 96 -11.80 -9.85 5.07
N THR A 97 -12.31 -11.08 5.15
CA THR A 97 -13.28 -11.62 4.20
C THR A 97 -14.71 -11.72 4.73
N SER A 98 -15.00 -11.20 5.93
CA SER A 98 -16.36 -11.20 6.50
C SER A 98 -17.36 -10.32 5.73
N GLY A 99 -16.86 -9.36 4.96
CA GLY A 99 -17.68 -8.32 4.34
C GLY A 99 -18.13 -7.21 5.32
N GLU A 100 -17.75 -7.31 6.59
CA GLU A 100 -18.13 -6.37 7.66
C GLU A 100 -17.03 -5.34 7.88
N TRP A 101 -17.06 -4.26 7.11
CA TRP A 101 -16.18 -3.12 7.26
C TRP A 101 -16.94 -1.94 7.88
N THR A 102 -16.32 -1.26 8.84
CA THR A 102 -16.83 -0.04 9.45
C THR A 102 -16.05 1.15 8.97
N GLU A 103 -16.66 2.04 8.20
CA GLU A 103 -16.02 3.26 7.70
C GLU A 103 -15.89 4.32 8.79
N GLN A 104 -14.75 5.02 8.80
CA GLN A 104 -14.57 6.22 9.62
C GLN A 104 -14.95 7.46 8.80
N PRO A 105 -15.65 8.45 9.39
CA PRO A 105 -16.18 9.59 8.63
C PRO A 105 -15.07 10.54 8.13
N ASP A 106 -13.98 10.68 8.89
CA ASP A 106 -13.00 11.73 8.69
C ASP A 106 -11.90 11.32 7.71
N TYR A 107 -11.44 12.27 6.90
CA TYR A 107 -10.21 12.16 6.13
C TYR A 107 -8.99 12.17 7.05
N LYS A 108 -7.94 11.43 6.67
CA LYS A 108 -6.74 11.22 7.51
C LYS A 108 -5.54 12.07 7.08
N GLN A 109 -5.54 12.58 5.86
CA GLN A 109 -4.47 13.48 5.40
C GLN A 109 -4.45 14.79 6.20
N GLN A 110 -3.24 15.37 6.33
CA GLN A 110 -3.00 16.62 7.03
C GLN A 110 -2.76 17.78 6.05
N THR A 111 -3.52 17.81 4.96
CA THR A 111 -3.52 18.85 3.93
C THR A 111 -4.92 18.99 3.34
N THR A 112 -5.22 20.16 2.78
CA THR A 112 -6.43 20.42 1.99
C THR A 112 -6.25 20.08 0.51
N ASP A 113 -5.01 19.81 0.07
CA ASP A 113 -4.73 19.36 -1.28
C ASP A 113 -5.29 17.94 -1.51
N ALA A 114 -5.57 17.61 -2.77
CA ALA A 114 -5.95 16.26 -3.15
C ALA A 114 -4.77 15.30 -2.99
N VAL A 115 -5.03 14.10 -2.45
CA VAL A 115 -4.02 13.08 -2.16
C VAL A 115 -4.46 11.70 -2.60
N GLU A 116 -3.49 10.81 -2.83
CA GLU A 116 -3.70 9.42 -3.22
C GLU A 116 -2.56 8.52 -2.72
N GLY A 117 -2.60 7.22 -3.00
CA GLY A 117 -1.49 6.31 -2.75
C GLY A 117 -1.08 6.21 -1.28
N ALA A 118 -2.02 5.86 -0.41
CA ALA A 118 -1.72 5.61 0.99
C ALA A 118 -0.73 4.45 1.17
N GLY A 119 0.30 4.66 1.98
CA GLY A 119 1.22 3.61 2.43
C GLY A 119 1.44 3.72 3.93
N THR A 120 1.01 2.71 4.68
CA THR A 120 1.07 2.73 6.15
C THR A 120 2.03 1.66 6.65
N PHE A 121 2.98 2.05 7.50
CA PHE A 121 3.94 1.10 8.07
C PHE A 121 4.27 1.41 9.52
N LYS A 122 4.60 0.37 10.28
CA LYS A 122 5.05 0.49 11.68
C LYS A 122 6.54 0.71 11.76
N LEU A 123 6.99 1.64 12.59
CA LEU A 123 8.41 1.83 12.89
C LEU A 123 8.93 0.67 13.74
N ILE A 124 10.07 0.11 13.34
CA ILE A 124 10.72 -1.00 14.07
C ILE A 124 11.09 -0.55 15.49
N GLY A 125 10.70 -1.34 16.48
CA GLY A 125 11.01 -1.06 17.91
C GLY A 125 10.18 0.04 18.54
N GLN A 126 9.15 0.57 17.86
CA GLN A 126 8.29 1.62 18.37
C GLN A 126 6.81 1.26 18.20
N ASP A 127 5.96 1.72 19.11
CA ASP A 127 4.50 1.69 18.90
C ASP A 127 4.03 2.95 18.16
N LYS A 128 4.56 3.11 16.97
CA LYS A 128 4.34 4.26 16.11
C LYS A 128 4.19 3.83 14.66
N TYR A 129 3.18 4.35 14.01
CA TYR A 129 2.90 4.13 12.59
C TYR A 129 3.13 5.42 11.81
N ILE A 130 3.60 5.25 10.58
CA ILE A 130 3.69 6.32 9.59
C ILE A 130 2.65 6.05 8.52
N LEU A 131 1.89 7.06 8.16
CA LEU A 131 1.08 7.08 6.96
C LEU A 131 1.71 8.08 6.01
N MET A 132 2.17 7.60 4.87
CA MET A 132 2.63 8.42 3.76
C MET A 132 1.61 8.41 2.62
N TYR A 133 1.54 9.48 1.86
CA TYR A 133 0.67 9.61 0.69
C TYR A 133 1.18 10.65 -0.29
N ASP A 134 0.80 10.49 -1.54
CA ASP A 134 1.15 11.39 -2.63
C ASP A 134 0.21 12.60 -2.68
N VAL A 135 0.76 13.79 -2.50
CA VAL A 135 0.09 15.05 -2.80
C VAL A 135 0.29 15.30 -4.29
N TYR A 136 -0.40 14.49 -5.11
CA TYR A 136 -0.12 14.32 -6.54
C TYR A 136 -0.22 15.61 -7.35
N THR A 137 -1.06 16.56 -6.94
CA THR A 137 -1.18 17.86 -7.60
C THR A 137 0.01 18.78 -7.34
N LYS A 138 0.87 18.43 -6.37
CA LYS A 138 2.05 19.23 -5.96
C LYS A 138 3.37 18.49 -6.21
N GLY A 139 3.33 17.24 -6.71
CA GLY A 139 4.52 16.44 -6.97
C GLY A 139 5.36 16.15 -5.73
N ARG A 140 4.74 15.96 -4.57
CA ARG A 140 5.42 15.68 -3.30
C ARG A 140 4.65 14.67 -2.46
N TYR A 141 5.37 13.98 -1.60
CA TYR A 141 4.78 13.20 -0.52
C TYR A 141 4.52 14.05 0.72
N GLN A 142 3.54 13.64 1.51
CA GLN A 142 3.38 14.06 2.89
C GLN A 142 3.50 12.83 3.79
N PHE A 143 4.14 13.04 4.95
CA PHE A 143 4.33 12.02 5.97
C PHE A 143 3.64 12.44 7.25
N THR A 144 2.89 11.52 7.82
CA THR A 144 2.22 11.72 9.11
C THR A 144 2.53 10.56 10.04
N GLN A 145 2.49 10.80 11.35
CA GLN A 145 2.67 9.78 12.36
C GLN A 145 1.44 9.63 13.25
N THR A 146 1.25 8.44 13.76
CA THR A 146 0.17 8.06 14.69
C THR A 146 0.59 6.92 15.60
N THR A 147 -0.07 6.79 16.75
CA THR A 147 0.04 5.61 17.63
C THR A 147 -1.26 4.80 17.68
N ASP A 148 -2.36 5.38 17.22
CA ASP A 148 -3.71 4.82 17.35
C ASP A 148 -4.41 4.56 16.02
N LEU A 149 -3.77 4.88 14.86
CA LEU A 149 -4.32 4.81 13.51
C LEU A 149 -5.62 5.62 13.32
N LYS A 150 -5.84 6.62 14.17
CA LYS A 150 -7.01 7.51 14.14
C LYS A 150 -6.59 8.97 14.04
N ASN A 151 -5.67 9.37 14.91
CA ASN A 151 -5.17 10.73 15.02
C ASN A 151 -3.78 10.83 14.40
N PHE A 152 -3.64 11.68 13.39
CA PHE A 152 -2.41 11.82 12.62
C PHE A 152 -1.81 13.22 12.81
N LYS A 153 -0.48 13.27 12.88
CA LYS A 153 0.28 14.53 12.94
C LYS A 153 1.32 14.53 11.84
N SER A 154 1.41 15.62 11.06
CA SER A 154 2.44 15.78 10.04
C SER A 154 3.85 15.77 10.65
N ILE A 155 4.75 15.09 9.96
CA ILE A 155 6.19 15.01 10.26
C ILE A 155 7.05 15.36 9.04
N ASP A 156 6.51 16.07 8.08
CA ASP A 156 7.21 16.44 6.83
C ASP A 156 8.58 17.08 7.08
N SER A 157 8.71 17.87 8.16
CA SER A 157 9.99 18.50 8.53
C SER A 157 11.04 17.51 9.07
N GLU A 158 10.63 16.30 9.45
CA GLU A 158 11.50 15.25 10.00
C GLU A 158 11.95 14.26 8.91
N VAL A 159 11.34 14.32 7.72
CA VAL A 159 11.58 13.39 6.62
C VAL A 159 12.36 14.07 5.50
N LYS A 160 13.39 13.38 5.02
CA LYS A 160 14.17 13.83 3.85
C LYS A 160 14.05 12.78 2.75
N MET A 161 13.72 13.23 1.55
CA MET A 161 13.70 12.40 0.34
C MET A 161 14.67 12.98 -0.68
N ASN A 162 15.45 12.10 -1.31
CA ASN A 162 16.39 12.47 -2.36
C ASN A 162 15.90 12.10 -3.77
N PHE A 163 14.63 11.69 -3.89
CA PHE A 163 13.96 11.33 -5.13
C PHE A 163 12.48 11.72 -5.03
N HIS A 164 11.76 11.68 -6.14
CA HIS A 164 10.35 12.03 -6.23
C HIS A 164 9.53 10.80 -6.65
N PRO A 165 9.19 9.92 -5.72
CA PRO A 165 8.37 8.74 -6.04
C PRO A 165 6.93 9.16 -6.31
N ARG A 166 6.22 8.29 -7.01
CA ARG A 166 4.78 8.30 -7.13
C ARG A 166 4.29 6.96 -6.61
N HIS A 167 3.52 6.95 -5.55
CA HIS A 167 3.08 5.79 -4.80
C HIS A 167 4.24 4.89 -4.30
N GLY A 168 3.95 3.95 -3.45
CA GLY A 168 4.93 2.99 -2.93
C GLY A 168 4.50 2.38 -1.61
N THR A 169 5.11 1.25 -1.28
CA THR A 169 4.97 0.60 0.01
C THR A 169 6.30 0.51 0.73
N ILE A 170 6.26 0.44 2.06
CA ILE A 170 7.44 0.25 2.89
C ILE A 170 7.24 -1.01 3.72
N ILE A 171 8.13 -1.98 3.53
CA ILE A 171 8.12 -3.25 4.25
C ILE A 171 9.41 -3.42 5.06
N PRO A 172 9.35 -4.06 6.25
CA PRO A 172 10.55 -4.41 7.00
C PRO A 172 11.29 -5.53 6.29
N ILE A 173 12.61 -5.39 6.19
CA ILE A 173 13.50 -6.43 5.65
C ILE A 173 14.56 -6.82 6.67
N THR A 174 15.04 -8.05 6.59
CA THR A 174 16.17 -8.52 7.39
C THR A 174 17.51 -8.03 6.84
N ARG A 175 18.57 -8.09 7.65
CA ARG A 175 19.94 -7.79 7.17
C ARG A 175 20.38 -8.73 6.04
N GLY A 176 19.93 -10.00 6.07
CA GLY A 176 20.22 -10.96 5.02
C GLY A 176 19.54 -10.60 3.69
N GLU A 177 18.30 -10.11 3.76
CA GLU A 177 17.57 -9.62 2.58
C GLU A 177 18.23 -8.36 2.02
N LEU A 178 18.56 -7.39 2.87
CA LEU A 178 19.31 -6.20 2.46
C LEU A 178 20.60 -6.59 1.74
N LYS A 179 21.37 -7.54 2.33
CA LYS A 179 22.61 -8.01 1.68
C LYS A 179 22.35 -8.61 0.29
N ARG A 180 21.32 -9.46 0.15
CA ARG A 180 20.98 -10.03 -1.16
C ARG A 180 20.60 -8.97 -2.19
N ILE A 181 19.81 -7.95 -1.77
CA ILE A 181 19.45 -6.82 -2.65
C ILE A 181 20.70 -6.08 -3.09
N THR A 182 21.56 -5.71 -2.14
CA THR A 182 22.76 -4.94 -2.43
C THR A 182 23.82 -5.71 -3.22
N ASP A 183 23.91 -7.03 -3.04
CA ASP A 183 24.80 -7.89 -3.85
C ASP A 183 24.29 -7.99 -5.30
N GLN A 184 22.96 -8.06 -5.48
CA GLN A 184 22.34 -8.15 -6.81
C GLN A 184 22.38 -6.81 -7.56
N TRP A 185 22.20 -5.71 -6.83
CA TRP A 185 22.21 -4.34 -7.36
C TRP A 185 23.18 -3.46 -6.59
N PRO A 186 24.49 -3.61 -6.79
CA PRO A 186 25.48 -2.81 -6.09
C PRO A 186 25.36 -1.35 -6.53
N SER A 187 25.15 -0.45 -5.59
CA SER A 187 25.24 0.96 -5.88
C SER A 187 26.73 1.34 -6.04
N LYS A 188 27.06 2.12 -7.06
CA LYS A 188 28.43 2.60 -7.30
C LYS A 188 28.97 3.55 -6.20
N GLU A 189 28.13 3.90 -5.22
CA GLU A 189 28.42 4.94 -4.21
C GLU A 189 28.23 4.46 -2.77
N MET A 190 28.24 3.15 -2.49
CA MET A 190 28.12 2.66 -1.10
C MET A 190 29.44 2.79 -0.32
N GLY A 191 29.91 4.02 -0.14
CA GLY A 191 30.90 4.34 0.90
C GLY A 191 30.28 4.74 2.24
N ASP A 192 29.11 5.37 2.21
CA ASP A 192 28.20 5.62 3.36
C ASP A 192 26.84 5.20 2.92
N ILE A 193 25.98 4.65 3.80
CA ILE A 193 24.62 4.23 3.48
C ILE A 193 23.83 5.42 2.93
N LYS A 194 24.14 5.80 1.71
CA LYS A 194 23.30 6.64 0.89
C LYS A 194 22.29 5.71 0.24
N VAL A 195 21.05 5.98 0.48
CA VAL A 195 19.89 5.30 -0.13
C VAL A 195 20.19 5.07 -1.61
N PRO A 196 20.04 3.84 -2.14
CA PRO A 196 20.28 3.59 -3.56
C PRO A 196 19.52 4.58 -4.42
N ASN A 197 20.17 5.07 -5.48
CA ASN A 197 19.47 5.92 -6.44
C ASN A 197 18.33 5.12 -7.08
N ASN A 198 17.10 5.57 -6.90
CA ASN A 198 15.95 5.12 -7.68
C ASN A 198 15.86 5.98 -8.97
N PRO A 199 15.34 5.43 -10.04
CA PRO A 199 14.67 4.14 -10.15
C PRO A 199 15.64 2.97 -10.40
N ILE A 200 15.34 1.82 -9.80
CA ILE A 200 16.00 0.53 -10.11
C ILE A 200 15.68 0.10 -11.55
N LEU A 201 14.48 0.46 -12.02
CA LEU A 201 14.03 0.24 -13.38
C LEU A 201 13.94 1.59 -14.12
N PRO A 202 14.56 1.74 -15.31
CA PRO A 202 14.41 2.94 -16.11
C PRO A 202 12.99 3.04 -16.69
N GLY A 203 12.38 4.20 -16.61
CA GLY A 203 11.03 4.48 -17.14
C GLY A 203 10.05 4.96 -16.08
N PHE A 204 8.82 5.18 -16.52
CA PHE A 204 7.71 5.52 -15.63
C PHE A 204 6.96 4.24 -15.26
N HIS A 205 6.93 3.93 -13.96
CA HIS A 205 6.16 2.83 -13.40
C HIS A 205 5.26 3.39 -12.31
N ALA A 206 3.96 3.33 -12.50
CA ALA A 206 2.99 3.68 -11.47
C ALA A 206 2.79 2.48 -10.53
N ASP A 207 2.66 2.77 -9.23
CA ASP A 207 2.28 1.81 -8.20
C ASP A 207 3.15 0.53 -8.13
N PRO A 208 4.49 0.61 -8.18
CA PRO A 208 5.32 -0.59 -8.11
C PRO A 208 5.29 -1.19 -6.70
N GLU A 209 5.08 -2.50 -6.62
CA GLU A 209 5.23 -3.30 -5.41
C GLU A 209 6.33 -4.35 -5.59
N ILE A 210 7.13 -4.57 -4.55
CA ILE A 210 8.21 -5.56 -4.56
C ILE A 210 7.90 -6.64 -3.52
N LEU A 211 7.82 -7.90 -3.98
CA LEU A 211 7.63 -9.09 -3.17
C LEU A 211 8.84 -10.00 -3.27
N TYR A 212 9.32 -10.53 -2.13
CA TYR A 212 10.35 -11.56 -2.12
C TYR A 212 9.74 -12.94 -1.87
N SER A 213 9.95 -13.88 -2.79
CA SER A 213 9.61 -15.28 -2.61
C SER A 213 10.79 -16.06 -2.00
N HIS A 214 10.63 -16.54 -0.79
CA HIS A 214 11.61 -17.42 -0.13
C HIS A 214 11.83 -18.72 -0.87
N GLN A 215 10.82 -19.22 -1.57
CA GLN A 215 10.86 -20.51 -2.28
C GLN A 215 11.66 -20.42 -3.58
N THR A 216 11.49 -19.35 -4.35
CA THR A 216 12.21 -19.11 -5.60
C THR A 216 13.49 -18.31 -5.40
N GLN A 217 13.70 -17.71 -4.23
CA GLN A 217 14.77 -16.77 -3.89
C GLN A 217 14.86 -15.57 -4.87
N LYS A 218 13.69 -15.12 -5.37
CA LYS A 218 13.56 -14.01 -6.31
C LYS A 218 12.68 -12.91 -5.76
N TYR A 219 12.97 -11.70 -6.20
CA TYR A 219 12.07 -10.56 -6.03
C TYR A 219 11.16 -10.46 -7.24
N TYR A 220 9.89 -10.22 -6.99
CA TYR A 220 8.88 -9.94 -8.01
C TYR A 220 8.46 -8.49 -7.87
N ILE A 221 8.45 -7.76 -8.99
CA ILE A 221 7.99 -6.37 -9.07
C ILE A 221 6.70 -6.38 -9.88
N TYR A 222 5.67 -5.81 -9.29
CA TYR A 222 4.37 -5.63 -9.92
C TYR A 222 4.17 -4.13 -10.16
N SER A 223 3.77 -3.75 -11.37
CA SER A 223 3.49 -2.36 -11.77
C SER A 223 2.31 -2.30 -12.75
#